data_0f74282d68dd2517384c84c72b6209b2
#
_entry.id   0f74282d68dd2517384c84c72b6209b2
#
_cell.length_a   1.000
_cell.length_b   1.000
_cell.length_c   1.000
_cell.angle_alpha   90.00
_cell.angle_beta   90.00
_cell.angle_gamma   90.00
#
_symmetry.space_group_name_H-M   'P 1'
#
loop_
_entity.id
_entity.type
_entity.pdbx_description
1 polymer ?
#
loop_
_entity_poly.entity_id
_entity_poly.type
_entity_poly.pdbx_seq_one_letter_code
_entity_poly.pdbx_strand_id
1 'polypeptide(L)'
;MKTAIIIFPGSNCDNEMERFLYNYTGVNPIRVWHKETQLPDVDLYVLPGGFSYGDYLRAGALASISPVMEAIKKKAKKGNKVLGVCNGFQILCETKLLPGTLRINDNKTKGPIIPIATIYRNFICKPVLLEPNDYLIPIAHGEGNYY
;
A
#
# COMPACT_ATOMS: atom_id res chain seq x y z
N MET A 1 -2.07 -12.63 -18.47
CA MET A 1 -2.73 -12.27 -17.20
C MET A 1 -3.18 -10.82 -17.30
N LYS A 2 -4.48 -10.56 -17.14
CA LYS A 2 -5.03 -9.19 -17.11
C LYS A 2 -4.89 -8.62 -15.71
N THR A 3 -4.46 -7.37 -15.60
CA THR A 3 -4.27 -6.70 -14.30
C THR A 3 -4.92 -5.33 -14.26
N ALA A 4 -5.28 -4.87 -13.07
CA ALA A 4 -5.74 -3.51 -12.82
C ALA A 4 -4.97 -2.88 -11.68
N ILE A 5 -4.56 -1.62 -11.83
CA ILE A 5 -3.89 -0.84 -10.80
C ILE A 5 -4.89 0.15 -10.23
N ILE A 6 -5.04 0.14 -8.91
CA ILE A 6 -5.93 1.06 -8.20
C ILE A 6 -5.15 2.32 -7.82
N ILE A 7 -5.63 3.47 -8.26
CA ILE A 7 -4.94 4.75 -8.10
C ILE A 7 -5.70 5.64 -7.12
N PHE A 8 -5.00 6.07 -6.08
CA PHE A 8 -5.49 7.05 -5.11
C PHE A 8 -4.74 8.38 -5.28
N PRO A 9 -5.29 9.50 -4.82
CA PRO A 9 -4.49 10.70 -4.68
C PRO A 9 -3.25 10.43 -3.84
N GLY A 10 -2.05 10.71 -4.39
CA GLY A 10 -0.77 10.42 -3.71
C GLY A 10 -0.20 9.01 -3.92
N SER A 11 -0.81 8.16 -4.75
CA SER A 11 -0.21 6.89 -5.20
C SER A 11 0.90 7.19 -6.22
N ASN A 12 2.04 7.62 -5.75
CA ASN A 12 3.14 8.08 -6.61
C ASN A 12 4.06 6.96 -7.13
N CYS A 13 3.81 5.70 -6.78
CA CYS A 13 4.49 4.53 -7.35
C CYS A 13 3.62 3.75 -8.36
N ASP A 14 2.59 4.38 -8.89
CA ASP A 14 1.67 3.77 -9.86
C ASP A 14 2.34 3.50 -11.22
N ASN A 15 3.19 4.42 -11.70
CA ASN A 15 3.90 4.27 -12.96
C ASN A 15 4.96 3.14 -12.90
N GLU A 16 5.68 3.02 -11.79
CA GLU A 16 6.63 1.92 -11.55
C GLU A 16 5.91 0.57 -11.51
N MET A 17 4.78 0.52 -10.85
CA MET A 17 3.95 -0.69 -10.80
C MET A 17 3.39 -1.04 -12.19
N GLU A 18 2.98 -0.05 -12.97
CA GLU A 18 2.53 -0.24 -14.35
C GLU A 18 3.62 -0.87 -15.22
N ARG A 19 4.84 -0.33 -15.16
CA ARG A 19 5.99 -0.89 -15.88
C ARG A 19 6.30 -2.32 -15.44
N PHE A 20 6.28 -2.56 -14.14
CA PHE A 20 6.54 -3.90 -13.60
C PHE A 20 5.52 -4.91 -14.15
N LEU A 21 4.24 -4.58 -14.07
CA LEU A 21 3.16 -5.45 -14.53
C LEU A 21 3.22 -5.67 -16.04
N TYR A 22 3.49 -4.62 -16.81
CA TYR A 22 3.70 -4.74 -18.26
C TYR A 22 4.87 -5.67 -18.60
N ASN A 23 6.01 -5.47 -17.97
CA ASN A 23 7.20 -6.30 -18.22
C ASN A 23 6.97 -7.76 -17.84
N TYR A 24 6.18 -8.02 -16.82
CA TYR A 24 5.88 -9.38 -16.37
C TYR A 24 4.80 -10.08 -17.19
N THR A 25 3.76 -9.34 -17.62
CA THR A 25 2.57 -9.92 -18.26
C THR A 25 2.53 -9.74 -19.76
N GLY A 26 3.30 -8.81 -20.33
CA GLY A 26 3.22 -8.36 -21.72
C GLY A 26 1.95 -7.55 -22.06
N VAL A 27 1.13 -7.22 -21.05
CA VAL A 27 -0.16 -6.51 -21.23
C VAL A 27 -0.21 -5.28 -20.33
N ASN A 28 -0.59 -4.14 -20.90
CA ASN A 28 -0.78 -2.94 -20.10
C ASN A 28 -1.89 -3.14 -19.06
N PRO A 29 -1.65 -2.83 -17.79
CA PRO A 29 -2.67 -2.89 -16.77
C PRO A 29 -3.72 -1.79 -16.98
N ILE A 30 -4.94 -2.06 -16.52
CA ILE A 30 -6.03 -1.08 -16.54
C ILE A 30 -5.87 -0.17 -15.32
N ARG A 31 -5.82 1.14 -15.53
CA ARG A 31 -5.77 2.12 -14.44
C ARG A 31 -7.19 2.38 -13.94
N VAL A 32 -7.42 2.22 -12.64
CA VAL A 32 -8.72 2.40 -11.99
C VAL A 32 -8.60 3.50 -10.92
N TRP A 33 -9.38 4.55 -11.07
CA TRP A 33 -9.38 5.66 -10.12
C TRP A 33 -10.17 5.33 -8.85
N HIS A 34 -9.75 5.85 -7.72
CA HIS A 34 -10.32 5.53 -6.40
C HIS A 34 -11.82 5.82 -6.22
N LYS A 35 -12.41 6.61 -7.11
CA LYS A 35 -13.86 6.92 -7.11
C LYS A 35 -14.70 5.89 -7.87
N GLU A 36 -14.06 5.02 -8.64
CA GLU A 36 -14.77 4.00 -9.42
C GLU A 36 -15.42 2.97 -8.49
N THR A 37 -16.66 2.65 -8.82
CA THR A 37 -17.44 1.62 -8.10
C THR A 37 -17.64 0.35 -8.92
N GLN A 38 -17.40 0.43 -10.24
CA GLN A 38 -17.42 -0.70 -11.15
C GLN A 38 -15.98 -1.04 -11.57
N LEU A 39 -15.56 -2.25 -11.29
CA LEU A 39 -14.22 -2.70 -11.60
C LEU A 39 -14.18 -3.53 -12.87
N PRO A 40 -13.13 -3.38 -13.70
CA PRO A 40 -12.93 -4.27 -14.84
C PRO A 40 -12.76 -5.73 -14.37
N ASP A 41 -13.06 -6.67 -15.24
CA ASP A 41 -12.84 -8.08 -14.95
C ASP A 41 -11.40 -8.45 -15.31
N VAL A 42 -10.61 -8.71 -14.27
CA VAL A 42 -9.17 -8.98 -14.36
C VAL A 42 -8.75 -10.11 -13.41
N ASP A 43 -7.59 -10.68 -13.68
CA ASP A 43 -7.04 -11.77 -12.87
C ASP A 43 -6.44 -11.27 -11.55
N LEU A 44 -5.96 -10.02 -11.53
CA LEU A 44 -5.27 -9.44 -10.38
C LEU A 44 -5.55 -7.93 -10.28
N TYR A 45 -5.99 -7.50 -9.10
CA TYR A 45 -6.05 -6.08 -8.71
C TYR A 45 -4.82 -5.75 -7.88
N VAL A 46 -4.17 -4.61 -8.18
CA VAL A 46 -2.93 -4.19 -7.51
C VAL A 46 -3.13 -2.81 -6.89
N LEU A 47 -2.83 -2.70 -5.61
CA LEU A 47 -2.71 -1.44 -4.88
C LEU A 47 -1.24 -1.07 -4.81
N PRO A 48 -0.79 -0.03 -5.50
CA PRO A 48 0.62 0.35 -5.55
C PRO A 48 1.09 1.02 -4.26
N GLY A 49 2.38 1.26 -4.19
CA GLY A 49 2.99 2.06 -3.14
C GLY A 49 2.77 3.56 -3.31
N GLY A 50 3.30 4.32 -2.39
CA GLY A 50 3.23 5.77 -2.33
C GLY A 50 2.69 6.26 -1.00
N PHE A 51 2.01 7.41 -1.01
CA PHE A 51 1.45 8.07 0.16
C PHE A 51 0.01 8.47 -0.12
N SER A 52 -0.90 7.48 -0.21
CA SER A 52 -2.30 7.73 -0.52
C SER A 52 -2.92 8.77 0.44
N TYR A 53 -3.48 9.83 -0.12
CA TYR A 53 -4.00 10.98 0.63
C TYR A 53 -2.97 11.63 1.57
N GLY A 54 -1.67 11.53 1.27
CA GLY A 54 -0.60 12.08 2.10
C GLY A 54 -0.47 11.43 3.48
N ASP A 55 -0.95 10.19 3.65
CA ASP A 55 -1.01 9.45 4.92
C ASP A 55 -1.72 10.21 6.06
N TYR A 56 -2.67 11.11 5.72
CA TYR A 56 -3.48 11.79 6.71
C TYR A 56 -4.23 10.81 7.61
N LEU A 57 -4.31 11.11 8.89
CA LEU A 57 -4.77 10.27 9.99
C LEU A 57 -3.78 9.14 10.29
N ARG A 58 -3.55 8.26 9.34
CA ARG A 58 -2.50 7.22 9.29
C ARG A 58 -2.44 6.62 7.89
N ALA A 59 -1.34 5.93 7.61
CA ALA A 59 -1.09 5.35 6.30
C ALA A 59 -2.22 4.40 5.84
N GLY A 60 -2.78 4.68 4.68
CA GLY A 60 -3.85 3.90 4.08
C GLY A 60 -5.27 4.17 4.61
N ALA A 61 -5.44 4.92 5.71
CA ALA A 61 -6.74 5.11 6.35
C ALA A 61 -7.79 5.74 5.43
N LEU A 62 -7.47 6.88 4.80
CA LEU A 62 -8.41 7.54 3.89
C LEU A 62 -8.65 6.73 2.60
N ALA A 63 -7.62 6.04 2.11
CA ALA A 63 -7.77 5.16 0.95
C ALA A 63 -8.71 3.99 1.26
N SER A 64 -8.66 3.45 2.47
CA SER A 64 -9.47 2.29 2.89
C SER A 64 -10.98 2.52 2.81
N ILE A 65 -11.44 3.77 2.93
CA ILE A 65 -12.85 4.17 2.84
C ILE A 65 -13.26 4.68 1.45
N SER A 66 -12.34 4.69 0.49
CA SER A 66 -12.66 5.11 -0.89
C SER A 66 -13.66 4.16 -1.55
N PRO A 67 -14.52 4.66 -2.45
CA PRO A 67 -15.54 3.85 -3.13
C PRO A 67 -14.98 2.59 -3.81
N VAL A 68 -13.82 2.69 -4.43
CA VAL A 68 -13.14 1.57 -5.10
C VAL A 68 -12.85 0.41 -4.14
N MET A 69 -12.54 0.69 -2.87
CA MET A 69 -12.22 -0.36 -1.89
C MET A 69 -13.42 -1.22 -1.51
N GLU A 70 -14.63 -0.66 -1.53
CA GLU A 70 -15.85 -1.47 -1.36
C GLU A 70 -16.05 -2.43 -2.55
N ALA A 71 -15.73 -1.98 -3.77
CA ALA A 71 -15.76 -2.84 -4.95
C ALA A 71 -14.66 -3.91 -4.90
N ILE A 72 -13.45 -3.57 -4.48
CA ILE A 72 -12.33 -4.51 -4.26
C ILE A 72 -12.71 -5.57 -3.22
N LYS A 73 -13.30 -5.18 -2.07
CA LYS A 73 -13.76 -6.12 -1.05
C LYS A 73 -14.75 -7.14 -1.62
N LYS A 74 -15.69 -6.67 -2.46
CA LYS A 74 -16.66 -7.57 -3.13
C LYS A 74 -15.97 -8.52 -4.10
N LYS A 75 -14.98 -8.05 -4.86
CA LYS A 75 -14.19 -8.89 -5.77
C LYS A 75 -13.34 -9.91 -5.00
N ALA A 76 -12.65 -9.50 -3.94
CA ALA A 76 -11.86 -10.39 -3.08
C ALA A 76 -12.70 -11.51 -2.46
N LYS A 77 -13.91 -11.19 -1.95
CA LYS A 77 -14.86 -12.20 -1.45
C LYS A 77 -15.30 -13.22 -2.50
N LYS A 78 -15.26 -12.87 -3.78
CA LYS A 78 -15.53 -13.78 -4.92
C LYS A 78 -14.31 -14.58 -5.36
N GLY A 79 -13.17 -14.45 -4.67
CA GLY A 79 -11.93 -15.17 -4.97
C GLY A 79 -10.98 -14.46 -5.94
N ASN A 80 -11.26 -13.22 -6.34
CA ASN A 80 -10.31 -12.45 -7.14
C ASN A 80 -9.04 -12.13 -6.32
N LYS A 81 -7.90 -12.20 -6.97
CA LYS A 81 -6.60 -11.90 -6.34
C LYS A 81 -6.41 -10.40 -6.17
N VAL A 82 -5.89 -10.02 -5.01
CA VAL A 82 -5.55 -8.62 -4.68
C VAL A 82 -4.13 -8.60 -4.12
N LEU A 83 -3.29 -7.73 -4.65
CA LEU A 83 -1.92 -7.50 -4.20
C LEU A 83 -1.79 -6.06 -3.69
N GLY A 84 -1.25 -5.88 -2.50
CA GLY A 84 -0.89 -4.55 -1.97
C GLY A 84 0.62 -4.47 -1.73
N VAL A 85 1.25 -3.44 -2.25
CA VAL A 85 2.69 -3.20 -2.09
C VAL A 85 2.90 -1.91 -1.31
N CYS A 86 3.73 -1.94 -0.27
CA CYS A 86 4.04 -0.78 0.58
C CYS A 86 2.76 -0.11 1.11
N ASN A 87 2.42 1.11 0.67
CA ASN A 87 1.16 1.78 1.05
C ASN A 87 -0.08 0.96 0.66
N GLY A 88 -0.04 0.22 -0.45
CA GLY A 88 -1.10 -0.71 -0.82
C GLY A 88 -1.31 -1.83 0.23
N PHE A 89 -0.23 -2.35 0.83
CA PHE A 89 -0.34 -3.29 1.94
C PHE A 89 -1.00 -2.65 3.17
N GLN A 90 -0.61 -1.41 3.51
CA GLN A 90 -1.22 -0.64 4.59
C GLN A 90 -2.73 -0.47 4.38
N ILE A 91 -3.16 -0.16 3.14
CA ILE A 91 -4.59 -0.07 2.77
C ILE A 91 -5.30 -1.42 2.97
N LEU A 92 -4.68 -2.53 2.60
CA LEU A 92 -5.27 -3.86 2.79
C LEU A 92 -5.47 -4.19 4.28
N CYS A 93 -4.54 -3.80 5.15
CA CYS A 93 -4.70 -3.94 6.60
C CYS A 93 -5.84 -3.05 7.14
N GLU A 94 -5.90 -1.79 6.72
CA GLU A 94 -6.96 -0.85 7.12
C GLU A 94 -8.36 -1.32 6.68
N THR A 95 -8.48 -1.90 5.50
CA THR A 95 -9.74 -2.46 4.99
C THR A 95 -10.12 -3.80 5.60
N LYS A 96 -9.24 -4.40 6.41
CA LYS A 96 -9.40 -5.76 6.96
C LYS A 96 -9.49 -6.85 5.90
N LEU A 97 -8.96 -6.61 4.71
CA LEU A 97 -8.73 -7.66 3.71
C LEU A 97 -7.54 -8.54 4.08
N LEU A 98 -6.60 -8.00 4.83
CA LEU A 98 -5.56 -8.75 5.54
C LEU A 98 -5.80 -8.65 7.05
N PRO A 99 -5.43 -9.70 7.81
CA PRO A 99 -5.46 -9.63 9.27
C PRO A 99 -4.45 -8.62 9.80
N GLY A 100 -4.50 -8.35 11.09
CA GLY A 100 -3.55 -7.49 11.76
C GLY A 100 -3.84 -6.00 11.61
N THR A 101 -2.91 -5.20 12.10
CA THR A 101 -2.92 -3.75 12.05
C THR A 101 -1.51 -3.21 12.03
N LEU A 102 -1.34 -2.02 11.49
CA LEU A 102 -0.06 -1.32 11.47
C LEU A 102 -0.06 -0.22 12.54
N ARG A 103 1.06 -0.09 13.23
CA ARG A 103 1.30 0.97 14.20
C ARG A 103 2.48 1.82 13.75
N ILE A 104 2.53 3.03 14.30
CA ILE A 104 3.69 3.91 14.16
C ILE A 104 4.92 3.18 14.67
N ASN A 105 6.03 3.31 13.94
CA ASN A 105 7.29 2.71 14.35
C ASN A 105 7.74 3.29 15.70
N ASP A 106 8.14 2.42 16.61
CA ASP A 106 8.69 2.81 17.92
C ASP A 106 10.21 2.98 17.81
N ASN A 107 10.63 4.14 17.33
CA ASN A 107 12.03 4.52 17.40
C ASN A 107 12.31 5.06 18.81
N LYS A 108 12.84 4.23 19.70
CA LYS A 108 13.30 4.59 21.06
C LYS A 108 14.49 5.56 21.01
N THR A 109 14.39 6.64 20.28
CA THR A 109 15.41 7.71 20.31
C THR A 109 15.10 8.67 21.44
N LYS A 110 15.89 8.59 22.50
CA LYS A 110 15.89 9.53 23.64
C LYS A 110 16.29 10.92 23.13
N GLY A 111 15.36 11.86 23.08
CA GLY A 111 15.61 13.26 22.75
C GLY A 111 14.36 14.12 23.01
N PRO A 112 14.50 15.46 23.15
CA PRO A 112 13.36 16.32 23.47
C PRO A 112 12.28 16.22 22.40
N ILE A 113 11.01 16.14 22.83
CA ILE A 113 9.84 16.02 21.97
C ILE A 113 9.56 17.40 21.38
N ILE A 114 9.85 17.57 20.07
CA ILE A 114 9.39 18.73 19.30
C ILE A 114 8.18 18.26 18.52
N PRO A 115 6.98 18.87 18.66
CA PRO A 115 5.73 18.35 18.09
C PRO A 115 5.75 18.09 16.57
N ILE A 116 6.40 18.94 15.79
CA ILE A 116 6.56 18.77 14.33
C ILE A 116 7.55 17.64 13.99
N ALA A 117 8.58 17.43 14.81
CA ALA A 117 9.57 16.38 14.58
C ALA A 117 9.05 14.96 14.90
N THR A 118 7.91 14.83 15.57
CA THR A 118 7.37 13.52 15.96
C THR A 118 6.96 12.68 14.74
N ILE A 119 6.42 13.32 13.70
CA ILE A 119 6.04 12.64 12.44
C ILE A 119 7.27 12.07 11.73
N TYR A 120 8.39 12.80 11.73
CA TYR A 120 9.62 12.38 11.04
C TYR A 120 10.50 11.45 11.90
N ARG A 121 10.37 11.47 13.23
CA ARG A 121 11.17 10.64 14.13
C ARG A 121 10.90 9.15 14.00
N ASN A 122 9.70 8.79 13.57
CA ASN A 122 9.29 7.40 13.44
C ASN A 122 9.46 6.87 12.01
N PHE A 123 9.89 7.71 11.07
CA PHE A 123 10.15 7.27 9.70
C PHE A 123 11.48 6.53 9.64
N ILE A 124 11.43 5.27 9.20
CA ILE A 124 12.60 4.41 9.01
C ILE A 124 12.89 4.36 7.52
N CYS A 125 14.12 4.70 7.13
CA CYS A 125 14.61 4.57 5.76
C CYS A 125 15.99 3.93 5.80
N LYS A 126 16.08 2.64 5.53
CA LYS A 126 17.32 1.87 5.56
C LYS A 126 17.17 0.53 4.84
N PRO A 127 18.29 -0.10 4.39
CA PRO A 127 18.26 -1.50 4.00
C PRO A 127 18.03 -2.41 5.21
N VAL A 128 17.28 -3.49 5.01
CA VAL A 128 17.05 -4.56 6.00
C VAL A 128 17.25 -5.91 5.34
N LEU A 129 17.73 -6.88 6.13
CA LEU A 129 17.81 -8.28 5.72
C LEU A 129 16.47 -8.96 6.01
N LEU A 130 15.96 -9.71 5.03
CA LEU A 130 14.79 -10.56 5.19
C LEU A 130 15.23 -12.00 5.44
N GLU A 131 14.87 -12.54 6.59
CA GLU A 131 15.03 -13.96 6.88
C GLU A 131 13.95 -14.80 6.15
N PRO A 132 14.23 -16.06 5.78
CA PRO A 132 15.48 -16.80 6.00
C PRO A 132 16.51 -16.67 4.86
N ASN A 133 16.23 -15.92 3.81
CA ASN A 133 17.01 -15.93 2.56
C ASN A 133 18.03 -14.80 2.46
N ASP A 134 18.23 -14.01 3.52
CA ASP A 134 19.17 -12.87 3.57
C ASP A 134 19.02 -11.85 2.44
N TYR A 135 17.78 -11.67 1.92
CA TYR A 135 17.53 -10.64 0.93
C TYR A 135 17.67 -9.26 1.56
N LEU A 136 18.60 -8.48 1.03
CA LEU A 136 18.74 -7.08 1.41
C LEU A 136 17.73 -6.24 0.63
N ILE A 137 16.72 -5.70 1.32
CA ILE A 137 15.74 -4.81 0.70
C ILE A 137 15.70 -3.45 1.40
N PRO A 138 15.47 -2.36 0.65
CA PRO A 138 15.22 -1.06 1.25
C PRO A 138 13.81 -0.99 1.84
N ILE A 139 13.70 -0.43 3.06
CA ILE A 139 12.42 -0.05 3.66
C ILE A 139 12.36 1.47 3.84
N ALA A 140 11.17 2.04 3.68
CA ALA A 140 10.90 3.46 3.90
C ALA A 140 9.45 3.62 4.38
N HIS A 141 9.24 3.76 5.69
CA HIS A 141 7.91 3.86 6.27
C HIS A 141 7.90 4.49 7.67
N GLY A 142 6.82 5.20 8.01
CA GLY A 142 6.54 5.68 9.37
C GLY A 142 5.65 4.72 10.17
N GLU A 143 4.87 3.91 9.49
CA GLU A 143 3.93 2.92 10.04
C GLU A 143 4.20 1.55 9.39
N GLY A 144 5.12 0.79 9.95
CA GLY A 144 5.50 -0.54 9.50
C GLY A 144 5.55 -1.58 10.61
N ASN A 145 5.13 -1.19 11.83
CA ASN A 145 5.07 -2.08 12.98
C ASN A 145 3.76 -2.89 12.92
N TYR A 146 3.83 -4.09 12.36
CA TYR A 146 2.69 -4.98 12.11
C TYR A 146 2.40 -5.87 13.32
N TYR A 147 1.10 -6.00 13.70
CA TYR A 147 0.57 -6.83 14.79
C TYR A 147 -0.54 -7.75 14.34
#